data_98f44015cebcb742bac85bf98fb972b0
#
_entry.id   98f44015cebcb742bac85bf98fb972b0
#
_cell.length_a   1.000
_cell.length_b   1.000
_cell.length_c   1.000
_cell.angle_alpha   90.00
_cell.angle_beta   90.00
_cell.angle_gamma   90.00
#
_symmetry.space_group_name_H-M   'P 1'
#
loop_
_entity.id
_entity.type
_entity.pdbx_description
1 polymer ?
#
loop_
_entity_poly.entity_id
_entity_poly.type
_entity_poly.pdbx_seq_one_letter_code
_entity_poly.pdbx_strand_id
1 'polypeptide(L)'
;MRTLEFKVNGQTLKKSQACDFSGIVKGSNGYLIAVFQFDEDWDGCAKAVTFVDVNNSIEEATLLQDDKCYIPSSVLNGDKINVSIIGKRADGYKITSTTTTFTQEG
;
A
#
# COMPACT_ATOMS: atom_id res chain seq x y z
N MET A 1 -1.92 -17.30 -0.96
CA MET A 1 -1.76 -15.84 -1.08
C MET A 1 -2.70 -15.14 -0.12
N ARG A 2 -2.25 -14.05 0.42
CA ARG A 2 -3.08 -13.25 1.33
C ARG A 2 -3.23 -11.84 0.76
N THR A 3 -4.47 -11.36 0.69
CA THR A 3 -4.78 -10.03 0.18
C THR A 3 -5.02 -9.07 1.34
N LEU A 4 -4.34 -7.93 1.31
CA LEU A 4 -4.57 -6.82 2.23
C LEU A 4 -5.28 -5.70 1.47
N GLU A 5 -6.48 -5.35 1.91
CA GLU A 5 -7.34 -4.41 1.20
C GLU A 5 -7.32 -3.03 1.84
N PHE A 6 -7.18 -2.02 0.99
CA PHE A 6 -7.15 -0.61 1.38
C PHE A 6 -8.20 0.16 0.59
N LYS A 7 -8.70 1.24 1.17
CA LYS A 7 -9.61 2.18 0.50
C LYS A 7 -8.99 3.57 0.46
N VAL A 8 -9.17 4.24 -0.68
CA VAL A 8 -8.65 5.58 -0.91
C VAL A 8 -9.80 6.46 -1.35
N ASN A 9 -10.20 7.40 -0.48
CA ASN A 9 -11.24 8.39 -0.76
C ASN A 9 -10.60 9.77 -0.79
N GLY A 10 -10.52 10.39 -1.99
CA GLY A 10 -9.74 11.59 -2.15
C GLY A 10 -8.29 11.35 -1.71
N GLN A 11 -7.80 12.12 -0.75
CA GLN A 11 -6.46 11.98 -0.21
C GLN A 11 -6.38 11.09 1.03
N THR A 12 -7.46 10.45 1.44
CA THR A 12 -7.48 9.62 2.65
C THR A 12 -7.31 8.16 2.31
N LEU A 13 -6.19 7.57 2.73
CA LEU A 13 -5.91 6.15 2.61
C LEU A 13 -6.19 5.47 3.94
N LYS A 14 -6.99 4.41 3.91
CA LYS A 14 -7.34 3.61 5.10
C LYS A 14 -7.27 2.13 4.80
N LYS A 15 -7.00 1.34 5.83
CA LYS A 15 -7.21 -0.11 5.79
C LYS A 15 -8.71 -0.36 5.67
N SER A 16 -9.12 -1.28 4.79
CA SER A 16 -10.54 -1.64 4.63
C SER A 16 -11.05 -2.32 5.90
N GLN A 17 -12.21 -1.90 6.39
CA GLN A 17 -12.85 -2.54 7.54
C GLN A 17 -13.30 -3.98 7.25
N ALA A 18 -13.49 -4.31 5.99
CA ALA A 18 -13.87 -5.65 5.55
C ALA A 18 -12.69 -6.62 5.50
N CYS A 19 -11.46 -6.12 5.69
CA CYS A 19 -10.24 -6.92 5.60
C CYS A 19 -9.64 -7.13 6.98
N ASP A 20 -9.27 -8.36 7.30
CA ASP A 20 -8.56 -8.70 8.53
C ASP A 20 -7.06 -8.49 8.35
N PHE A 21 -6.49 -7.59 9.15
CA PHE A 21 -5.05 -7.30 9.16
C PHE A 21 -4.33 -7.96 10.34
N SER A 22 -4.99 -8.85 11.08
CA SER A 22 -4.37 -9.57 12.19
C SER A 22 -3.54 -10.76 11.69
N GLY A 23 -2.60 -11.20 12.51
CA GLY A 23 -1.85 -12.43 12.25
C GLY A 23 -0.93 -12.39 11.03
N ILE A 24 -0.48 -11.22 10.61
CA ILE A 24 0.52 -11.10 9.54
C ILE A 24 1.89 -11.36 10.18
N VAL A 25 2.63 -12.31 9.61
CA VAL A 25 3.93 -12.72 10.15
C VAL A 25 5.06 -12.20 9.27
N LYS A 26 6.12 -11.70 9.89
CA LYS A 26 7.31 -11.16 9.21
C LYS A 26 7.97 -12.17 8.29
N GLY A 27 8.62 -11.67 7.24
CA GLY A 27 9.51 -12.45 6.40
C GLY A 27 8.88 -13.10 5.20
N SER A 28 7.63 -12.77 4.87
CA SER A 28 6.99 -13.29 3.65
C SER A 28 7.60 -12.69 2.39
N ASN A 29 7.57 -13.47 1.32
CA ASN A 29 8.01 -13.05 -0.01
C ASN A 29 7.06 -13.64 -1.05
N GLY A 30 6.45 -12.79 -1.89
CA GLY A 30 5.53 -13.24 -2.92
C GLY A 30 4.21 -13.79 -2.38
N TYR A 31 3.85 -13.44 -1.15
CA TYR A 31 2.66 -13.96 -0.46
C TYR A 31 1.61 -12.88 -0.20
N LEU A 32 2.01 -11.66 0.17
CA LEU A 32 1.10 -10.57 0.49
C LEU A 32 0.86 -9.72 -0.74
N ILE A 33 -0.41 -9.53 -1.08
CA ILE A 33 -0.85 -8.67 -2.18
C ILE A 33 -1.64 -7.51 -1.58
N ALA A 34 -1.25 -6.28 -1.92
CA ALA A 34 -2.00 -5.09 -1.56
C ALA A 34 -2.99 -4.77 -2.68
N VAL A 35 -4.25 -4.59 -2.34
CA VAL A 35 -5.32 -4.22 -3.27
C VAL A 35 -5.93 -2.91 -2.79
N PHE A 36 -6.11 -1.96 -3.71
CA PHE A 36 -6.60 -0.63 -3.39
C PHE A 36 -7.89 -0.35 -4.15
N GLN A 37 -8.87 0.21 -3.45
CA GLN A 37 -10.11 0.69 -4.04
C GLN A 37 -10.08 2.20 -4.03
N PHE A 38 -10.09 2.81 -5.22
CA PHE A 38 -9.99 4.26 -5.41
C PHE A 38 -11.34 4.87 -5.78
N ASP A 39 -11.53 6.14 -5.42
CA ASP A 39 -12.65 6.94 -5.93
C ASP A 39 -12.26 7.63 -7.26
N GLU A 40 -13.19 8.45 -7.79
CA GLU A 40 -13.01 9.09 -9.11
C GLU A 40 -11.87 10.11 -9.15
N ASP A 41 -11.41 10.63 -8.01
CA ASP A 41 -10.28 11.57 -7.97
C ASP A 41 -8.99 10.95 -8.51
N TRP A 42 -8.93 9.62 -8.52
CA TRP A 42 -7.76 8.87 -8.97
C TRP A 42 -7.90 8.34 -10.40
N ASP A 43 -9.02 8.62 -11.08
CA ASP A 43 -9.26 8.13 -12.43
C ASP A 43 -8.20 8.64 -13.39
N GLY A 44 -7.72 7.75 -14.26
CA GLY A 44 -6.72 8.06 -15.28
C GLY A 44 -5.31 8.25 -14.76
N CYS A 45 -5.08 8.09 -13.45
CA CYS A 45 -3.74 8.20 -12.87
C CYS A 45 -2.94 6.91 -13.03
N ALA A 46 -1.66 7.07 -13.37
CA ALA A 46 -0.67 6.05 -13.03
C ALA A 46 -0.43 6.16 -11.52
N LYS A 47 -0.47 5.04 -10.82
CA LYS A 47 -0.44 5.02 -9.35
C LYS A 47 0.76 4.25 -8.85
N ALA A 48 1.48 4.82 -7.89
CA ALA A 48 2.59 4.16 -7.21
C ALA A 48 2.33 4.15 -5.72
N VAL A 49 2.57 3.01 -5.09
CA VAL A 49 2.49 2.86 -3.65
C VAL A 49 3.89 2.84 -3.08
N THR A 50 4.08 3.54 -1.96
CA THR A 50 5.32 3.50 -1.20
C THR A 50 5.08 2.73 0.09
N PHE A 51 5.88 1.70 0.31
CA PHE A 51 5.93 0.94 1.54
C PHE A 51 7.19 1.30 2.30
N VAL A 52 7.06 1.56 3.60
CA VAL A 52 8.20 1.89 4.47
C VAL A 52 8.22 0.94 5.64
N ASP A 53 9.31 0.18 5.78
CA ASP A 53 9.62 -0.54 6.99
C ASP A 53 10.13 0.47 8.01
N VAL A 54 9.28 0.84 8.97
CA VAL A 54 9.59 1.90 9.94
C VAL A 54 10.77 1.52 10.83
N ASN A 55 10.85 0.26 11.23
CA ASN A 55 11.88 -0.21 12.15
C ASN A 55 13.27 -0.22 11.54
N ASN A 56 13.37 -0.54 10.24
CA ASN A 56 14.65 -0.68 9.54
C ASN A 56 14.94 0.48 8.57
N SER A 57 14.03 1.45 8.47
CA SER A 57 14.16 2.61 7.57
C SER A 57 14.38 2.20 6.11
N ILE A 58 13.66 1.17 5.65
CA ILE A 58 13.71 0.71 4.26
C ILE A 58 12.45 1.16 3.55
N GLU A 59 12.62 1.79 2.39
CA GLU A 59 11.52 2.30 1.58
C GLU A 59 11.56 1.67 0.19
N GLU A 60 10.40 1.22 -0.28
CA GLU A 60 10.22 0.67 -1.63
C GLU A 60 8.96 1.26 -2.26
N ALA A 61 9.09 1.71 -3.50
CA ALA A 61 7.97 2.20 -4.31
C ALA A 61 7.64 1.19 -5.41
N THR A 62 6.36 0.91 -5.59
CA THR A 62 5.88 -0.07 -6.57
C THR A 62 4.73 0.52 -7.38
N LEU A 63 4.78 0.39 -8.70
CA LEU A 63 3.66 0.75 -9.56
C LEU A 63 2.53 -0.25 -9.39
N LEU A 64 1.29 0.27 -9.31
CA LEU A 64 0.11 -0.58 -9.27
C LEU A 64 -0.28 -1.00 -10.69
N GLN A 65 -0.72 -2.25 -10.83
CA GLN A 65 -1.36 -2.78 -12.03
C GLN A 65 -2.73 -3.29 -11.63
N ASP A 66 -3.78 -2.78 -12.28
CA ASP A 66 -5.16 -3.10 -11.89
C ASP A 66 -5.41 -2.82 -10.40
N ASP A 67 -4.86 -1.71 -9.92
CA ASP A 67 -4.99 -1.23 -8.53
C ASP A 67 -4.47 -2.21 -7.48
N LYS A 68 -3.49 -3.02 -7.83
CA LYS A 68 -2.87 -3.99 -6.91
C LYS A 68 -1.39 -4.21 -7.18
N CYS A 69 -0.69 -4.72 -6.18
CA CYS A 69 0.71 -5.15 -6.31
C CYS A 69 1.07 -6.14 -5.21
N TYR A 70 2.13 -6.92 -5.45
CA TYR A 70 2.79 -7.63 -4.36
C TYR A 70 3.51 -6.65 -3.46
N ILE A 71 3.49 -6.89 -2.15
CA ILE A 71 4.27 -6.09 -1.21
C ILE A 71 5.72 -6.60 -1.25
N PRO A 72 6.71 -5.72 -1.54
CA PRO A 72 8.10 -6.16 -1.65
C PRO A 72 8.61 -6.77 -0.34
N SER A 73 9.33 -7.89 -0.46
CA SER A 73 9.87 -8.60 0.71
C SER A 73 10.85 -7.75 1.52
N SER A 74 11.54 -6.81 0.86
CA SER A 74 12.51 -5.91 1.51
C SER A 74 11.91 -5.07 2.64
N VAL A 75 10.59 -4.79 2.60
CA VAL A 75 9.91 -4.00 3.63
C VAL A 75 9.16 -4.86 4.65
N LEU A 76 9.26 -6.18 4.56
CA LEU A 76 8.48 -7.11 5.39
C LEU A 76 9.28 -7.75 6.54
N ASN A 77 10.35 -7.09 6.98
CA ASN A 77 11.18 -7.57 8.09
C ASN A 77 10.93 -6.85 9.42
N GLY A 78 10.21 -5.74 9.40
CA GLY A 78 9.93 -4.94 10.60
C GLY A 78 8.53 -5.17 11.16
N ASP A 79 8.26 -4.58 12.33
CA ASP A 79 6.97 -4.69 13.00
C ASP A 79 5.91 -3.80 12.34
N LYS A 80 6.30 -2.64 11.84
CA LYS A 80 5.39 -1.63 11.30
C LYS A 80 5.75 -1.28 9.88
N ILE A 81 4.75 -1.29 9.01
CA ILE A 81 4.88 -0.89 7.61
C ILE A 81 3.92 0.26 7.33
N ASN A 82 4.47 1.39 6.88
CA ASN A 82 3.69 2.53 6.44
C ASN A 82 3.40 2.40 4.96
N VAL A 83 2.19 2.80 4.55
CA VAL A 83 1.70 2.73 3.18
C VAL A 83 1.18 4.10 2.78
N SER A 84 1.60 4.60 1.63
CA SER A 84 1.09 5.84 1.03
C SER A 84 1.07 5.70 -0.49
N ILE A 85 0.28 6.54 -1.17
CA ILE A 85 0.08 6.43 -2.61
C ILE A 85 0.21 7.81 -3.27
N ILE A 86 0.77 7.80 -4.47
CA ILE A 86 0.83 8.97 -5.35
C ILE A 86 0.23 8.58 -6.70
N GLY A 87 -0.60 9.47 -7.25
CA GLY A 87 -1.15 9.32 -8.59
C GLY A 87 -0.75 10.49 -9.47
N LYS A 88 -0.48 10.21 -10.74
CA LYS A 88 -0.11 11.23 -11.72
C LYS A 88 -0.79 10.96 -13.06
N ARG A 89 -1.21 12.05 -13.71
CA ARG A 89 -1.66 12.02 -15.10
C ARG A 89 -0.71 12.80 -15.99
N ALA A 90 -0.75 12.49 -17.29
CA ALA A 90 0.12 13.13 -18.29
C ALA A 90 -0.12 14.65 -18.41
N ASP A 91 -1.30 15.14 -18.04
CA ASP A 91 -1.66 16.56 -18.05
C ASP A 91 -1.09 17.37 -16.88
N GLY A 92 -0.32 16.75 -16.01
CA GLY A 92 0.27 17.39 -14.83
C GLY A 92 -0.53 17.21 -13.55
N TYR A 93 -1.72 16.60 -13.62
CA TYR A 93 -2.50 16.29 -12.42
C TYR A 93 -1.72 15.33 -11.52
N LYS A 94 -1.65 15.65 -10.24
CA LYS A 94 -0.97 14.83 -9.24
C LYS A 94 -1.79 14.83 -7.96
N ILE A 95 -1.98 13.66 -7.38
CA ILE A 95 -2.68 13.48 -6.12
C ILE A 95 -1.86 12.59 -5.20
N THR A 96 -1.80 12.96 -3.91
CA THR A 96 -1.06 12.19 -2.90
C THR A 96 -2.01 11.83 -1.77
N SER A 97 -1.79 10.69 -1.14
CA SER A 97 -2.60 10.22 -0.03
C SER A 97 -1.96 10.48 1.33
N THR A 98 -2.77 10.38 2.37
CA THR A 98 -2.29 10.22 3.74
C THR A 98 -1.60 8.85 3.88
N THR A 99 -0.90 8.65 4.99
CA THR A 99 -0.23 7.40 5.31
C THR A 99 -1.11 6.55 6.22
N THR A 100 -1.18 5.26 5.94
CA THR A 100 -1.75 4.27 6.88
C THR A 100 -0.68 3.26 7.26
N THR A 101 -0.90 2.53 8.35
CA THR A 101 0.09 1.59 8.90
C THR A 101 -0.56 0.24 9.16
N PHE A 102 0.14 -0.83 8.78
CA PHE A 102 -0.21 -2.16 9.26
C PHE A 102 0.97 -2.76 10.02
N THR A 103 0.70 -3.77 10.84
CA THR A 103 1.71 -4.37 11.72
C THR A 103 1.90 -5.85 11.44
N GLN A 104 3.08 -6.35 11.78
CA GLN A 104 3.44 -7.76 11.65
C GLN A 104 3.87 -8.33 12.98
N GLU A 105 3.73 -9.66 13.10
CA GLU A 105 4.14 -10.47 14.25
C GLU A 105 5.36 -11.32 13.89
N GLY A 106 5.99 -11.90 14.89
CA GLY A 106 7.09 -12.84 14.72
C GLY A 106 8.46 -12.35 15.17
#